data_6470c20239c8540ba76d8a025de2d83a
#
_entry.id   6470c20239c8540ba76d8a025de2d83a
#
_cell.length_a   1.000
_cell.length_b   1.000
_cell.length_c   1.000
_cell.angle_alpha   90.00
_cell.angle_beta   90.00
_cell.angle_gamma   90.00
#
_symmetry.space_group_name_H-M   'P 1'
#
loop_
_entity.id
_entity.type
_entity.pdbx_description
1 polymer ?
#
loop_
_entity_poly.entity_id
_entity_poly.type
_entity_poly.pdbx_seq_one_letter_code
_entity_poly.pdbx_strand_id
1 'polypeptide(L)'
;ALKDRGDLLCRLGQYDMAKIDYNHLLRMDTRSQSAFMGLARVEAHTGQPVRAKDLLAQAVNLSPKDPKIYLERSEIYKEMDMMPEAVDDLVYAVSLDDGHSGAIQKLVAYSNESYNGVIEGLNRNIERSPRQGMLYYVRATIYKDHYDYASSLRDWNTIVEENFFNFHTVYYNRAFCLSRLTRFDEARADIKRAIEKDSQNAEYYRLLSEIERGDGNLVAAEQAVRQAAVYDPSNVAICLERGMIAYDEGDFVQAISCYNEAVVAAPDEPYSYLARAYTQEYGMENRTAAEADYRKVLSLDGTSAAYGNNLKGIAFARLHLKKQAEEWGRSLLASGSVRNIDYFYLACMYAGFDVDKSISYLDKALQNGYGDYYRIHVDCYSPVSLLPIRHLSQYSDLLYKYRALFGK
;
A
#
# COMPACT_ATOMS: atom_id res chain seq x y z
N ALA A 1 25.25 -15.35 -23.67
CA ALA A 1 26.37 -16.02 -22.93
C ALA A 1 27.29 -15.03 -22.24
N LEU A 2 28.04 -14.12 -22.97
CA LEU A 2 28.95 -13.15 -22.30
C LEU A 2 28.20 -12.13 -21.44
N LYS A 3 27.08 -11.59 -21.95
CA LYS A 3 26.21 -10.69 -21.18
C LYS A 3 25.73 -11.37 -19.89
N ASP A 4 25.14 -12.55 -19.99
CA ASP A 4 24.55 -13.27 -18.85
C ASP A 4 25.62 -13.62 -17.81
N ARG A 5 26.83 -13.97 -18.27
CA ARG A 5 27.96 -14.21 -17.37
C ARG A 5 28.44 -12.92 -16.70
N GLY A 6 28.56 -11.83 -17.43
CA GLY A 6 28.87 -10.52 -16.88
C GLY A 6 27.87 -10.05 -15.84
N ASP A 7 26.56 -10.18 -16.12
CA ASP A 7 25.49 -9.84 -15.20
C ASP A 7 25.56 -10.71 -13.92
N LEU A 8 25.83 -12.00 -14.03
CA LEU A 8 26.03 -12.89 -12.87
C LEU A 8 27.24 -12.51 -12.06
N LEU A 9 28.37 -12.20 -12.73
CA LEU A 9 29.60 -11.77 -12.06
C LEU A 9 29.40 -10.46 -11.29
N CYS A 10 28.63 -9.50 -11.85
CA CYS A 10 28.25 -8.29 -11.11
C CYS A 10 27.46 -8.60 -9.84
N ARG A 11 26.47 -9.51 -9.92
CA ARG A 11 25.69 -9.94 -8.74
C ARG A 11 26.54 -10.62 -7.68
N LEU A 12 27.63 -11.29 -8.08
CA LEU A 12 28.60 -11.94 -7.19
C LEU A 12 29.68 -10.96 -6.69
N GLY A 13 29.65 -9.68 -7.07
CA GLY A 13 30.66 -8.69 -6.70
C GLY A 13 32.01 -8.87 -7.43
N GLN A 14 32.09 -9.72 -8.46
CA GLN A 14 33.31 -10.02 -9.24
C GLN A 14 33.46 -9.03 -10.40
N TYR A 15 33.59 -7.74 -10.09
CA TYR A 15 33.51 -6.65 -11.04
C TYR A 15 34.64 -6.67 -12.09
N ASP A 16 35.87 -7.07 -11.73
CA ASP A 16 36.98 -7.15 -12.68
C ASP A 16 36.72 -8.20 -13.77
N MET A 17 36.16 -9.36 -13.39
CA MET A 17 35.80 -10.40 -14.36
C MET A 17 34.60 -9.98 -15.24
N ALA A 18 33.59 -9.34 -14.65
CA ALA A 18 32.47 -8.78 -15.38
C ALA A 18 32.94 -7.74 -16.44
N LYS A 19 33.89 -6.88 -16.05
CA LYS A 19 34.50 -5.89 -16.93
C LYS A 19 35.18 -6.51 -18.16
N ILE A 20 35.83 -7.65 -17.98
CA ILE A 20 36.46 -8.39 -19.10
C ILE A 20 35.39 -8.86 -20.08
N ASP A 21 34.29 -9.42 -19.59
CA ASP A 21 33.21 -9.92 -20.44
C ASP A 21 32.53 -8.82 -21.24
N TYR A 22 32.17 -7.70 -20.60
CA TYR A 22 31.55 -6.57 -21.27
C TYR A 22 32.47 -5.89 -22.26
N ASN A 23 33.80 -5.77 -21.96
CA ASN A 23 34.79 -5.28 -22.94
C ASN A 23 34.94 -6.24 -24.14
N HIS A 24 34.79 -7.55 -23.91
CA HIS A 24 34.77 -8.51 -25.00
C HIS A 24 33.52 -8.32 -25.88
N LEU A 25 32.35 -8.10 -25.28
CA LEU A 25 31.14 -7.75 -26.03
C LEU A 25 31.33 -6.48 -26.88
N LEU A 26 31.98 -5.42 -26.37
CA LEU A 26 32.27 -4.19 -27.14
C LEU A 26 33.27 -4.41 -28.27
N ARG A 27 34.19 -5.36 -28.15
CA ARG A 27 35.07 -5.74 -29.25
C ARG A 27 34.35 -6.45 -30.39
N MET A 28 33.33 -7.26 -30.04
CA MET A 28 32.49 -7.97 -31.01
C MET A 28 31.45 -7.05 -31.67
N ASP A 29 30.86 -6.15 -30.87
CA ASP A 29 29.89 -5.15 -31.30
C ASP A 29 30.14 -3.83 -30.55
N THR A 30 30.76 -2.86 -31.25
CA THR A 30 31.08 -1.55 -30.70
C THR A 30 29.85 -0.70 -30.34
N ARG A 31 28.66 -1.14 -30.75
CA ARG A 31 27.37 -0.50 -30.43
C ARG A 31 26.54 -1.37 -29.49
N SER A 32 27.15 -2.28 -28.76
CA SER A 32 26.46 -3.13 -27.81
C SER A 32 25.94 -2.34 -26.60
N GLN A 33 24.68 -2.01 -26.62
CA GLN A 33 23.98 -1.32 -25.53
C GLN A 33 24.12 -2.04 -24.18
N SER A 34 23.93 -3.36 -24.17
CA SER A 34 24.07 -4.16 -22.98
C SER A 34 25.49 -4.16 -22.41
N ALA A 35 26.51 -4.02 -23.24
CA ALA A 35 27.88 -3.89 -22.78
C ALA A 35 28.14 -2.52 -22.13
N PHE A 36 27.60 -1.43 -22.68
CA PHE A 36 27.69 -0.11 -22.04
C PHE A 36 26.96 -0.09 -20.68
N MET A 37 25.76 -0.67 -20.59
CA MET A 37 25.01 -0.77 -19.34
C MET A 37 25.75 -1.60 -18.29
N GLY A 38 26.29 -2.77 -18.70
CA GLY A 38 27.08 -3.63 -17.79
C GLY A 38 28.36 -2.97 -17.30
N LEU A 39 29.10 -2.29 -18.20
CA LEU A 39 30.30 -1.51 -17.80
C LEU A 39 29.94 -0.36 -16.88
N ALA A 40 28.82 0.34 -17.13
CA ALA A 40 28.36 1.41 -16.26
C ALA A 40 28.10 0.91 -14.84
N ARG A 41 27.45 -0.27 -14.69
CA ARG A 41 27.23 -0.90 -13.38
C ARG A 41 28.56 -1.26 -12.70
N VAL A 42 29.51 -1.80 -13.43
CA VAL A 42 30.87 -2.09 -12.90
C VAL A 42 31.55 -0.81 -12.41
N GLU A 43 31.56 0.27 -13.22
CA GLU A 43 32.17 1.53 -12.83
C GLU A 43 31.46 2.20 -11.64
N ALA A 44 30.13 2.05 -11.54
CA ALA A 44 29.34 2.51 -10.39
C ALA A 44 29.84 1.85 -9.09
N HIS A 45 29.96 0.53 -9.08
CA HIS A 45 30.36 -0.23 -7.91
C HIS A 45 31.87 -0.14 -7.60
N THR A 46 32.70 0.22 -8.58
CA THR A 46 34.15 0.44 -8.39
C THR A 46 34.52 1.90 -8.08
N GLY A 47 33.53 2.73 -7.73
CA GLY A 47 33.75 4.10 -7.27
C GLY A 47 34.11 5.10 -8.39
N GLN A 48 33.64 4.84 -9.63
CA GLN A 48 33.86 5.70 -10.79
C GLN A 48 32.53 6.28 -11.33
N PRO A 49 31.78 7.09 -10.54
CA PRO A 49 30.43 7.53 -10.91
C PRO A 49 30.38 8.40 -12.18
N VAL A 50 31.42 9.20 -12.46
CA VAL A 50 31.46 10.01 -13.66
C VAL A 50 31.53 9.12 -14.89
N ARG A 51 32.40 8.12 -14.88
CA ARG A 51 32.55 7.18 -15.98
C ARG A 51 31.30 6.31 -16.16
N ALA A 52 30.64 5.92 -15.07
CA ALA A 52 29.37 5.22 -15.12
C ALA A 52 28.32 6.06 -15.88
N LYS A 53 28.17 7.35 -15.54
CA LYS A 53 27.25 8.27 -16.24
C LYS A 53 27.55 8.41 -17.72
N ASP A 54 28.82 8.53 -18.12
CA ASP A 54 29.25 8.63 -19.53
C ASP A 54 28.85 7.36 -20.31
N LEU A 55 29.03 6.17 -19.72
CA LEU A 55 28.63 4.89 -20.31
C LEU A 55 27.11 4.75 -20.42
N LEU A 56 26.37 5.18 -19.39
CA LEU A 56 24.92 5.22 -19.42
C LEU A 56 24.40 6.15 -20.53
N ALA A 57 25.02 7.32 -20.71
CA ALA A 57 24.66 8.24 -21.79
C ALA A 57 24.90 7.61 -23.18
N GLN A 58 26.00 6.89 -23.35
CA GLN A 58 26.29 6.16 -24.60
C GLN A 58 25.24 5.07 -24.86
N ALA A 59 24.85 4.29 -23.84
CA ALA A 59 23.82 3.28 -23.97
C ALA A 59 22.46 3.85 -24.41
N VAL A 60 22.03 4.96 -23.79
CA VAL A 60 20.78 5.65 -24.13
C VAL A 60 20.80 6.23 -25.54
N ASN A 61 21.92 6.82 -25.97
CA ASN A 61 22.04 7.38 -27.30
C ASN A 61 21.87 6.34 -28.44
N LEU A 62 22.06 5.05 -28.14
CA LEU A 62 21.84 3.98 -29.11
C LEU A 62 20.37 3.69 -29.37
N SER A 63 19.50 3.86 -28.37
CA SER A 63 18.08 3.61 -28.49
C SER A 63 17.27 4.54 -27.56
N PRO A 64 17.22 5.86 -27.83
CA PRO A 64 16.68 6.86 -26.92
C PRO A 64 15.15 6.80 -26.73
N LYS A 65 14.46 5.93 -27.47
CA LYS A 65 13.01 5.74 -27.39
C LYS A 65 12.62 4.36 -26.84
N ASP A 66 13.59 3.55 -26.40
CA ASP A 66 13.29 2.26 -25.77
C ASP A 66 13.11 2.46 -24.26
N PRO A 67 11.90 2.29 -23.71
CA PRO A 67 11.66 2.48 -22.27
C PRO A 67 12.49 1.52 -21.40
N LYS A 68 12.87 0.35 -21.89
CA LYS A 68 13.66 -0.63 -21.12
C LYS A 68 15.04 -0.09 -20.72
N ILE A 69 15.63 0.76 -21.56
CA ILE A 69 16.93 1.38 -21.25
C ILE A 69 16.84 2.24 -20.00
N TYR A 70 15.78 3.02 -19.90
CA TYR A 70 15.56 3.90 -18.75
C TYR A 70 15.25 3.11 -17.49
N LEU A 71 14.58 1.95 -17.61
CA LEU A 71 14.42 1.03 -16.48
C LEU A 71 15.75 0.50 -15.97
N GLU A 72 16.61 0.02 -16.88
CA GLU A 72 17.94 -0.48 -16.51
C GLU A 72 18.83 0.65 -15.96
N ARG A 73 18.78 1.84 -16.56
CA ARG A 73 19.53 2.99 -16.08
C ARG A 73 19.08 3.46 -14.71
N SER A 74 17.77 3.43 -14.44
CA SER A 74 17.23 3.79 -13.13
C SER A 74 17.73 2.87 -12.01
N GLU A 75 17.93 1.58 -12.29
CA GLU A 75 18.51 0.65 -11.33
C GLU A 75 19.96 1.02 -10.98
N ILE A 76 20.77 1.34 -12.01
CA ILE A 76 22.16 1.73 -11.80
C ILE A 76 22.24 3.08 -11.06
N TYR A 77 21.37 4.05 -11.37
CA TYR A 77 21.29 5.30 -10.61
C TYR A 77 20.91 5.05 -9.15
N LYS A 78 19.97 4.13 -8.87
CA LYS A 78 19.61 3.74 -7.51
C LYS A 78 20.81 3.10 -6.78
N GLU A 79 21.54 2.18 -7.44
CA GLU A 79 22.77 1.56 -6.90
C GLU A 79 23.86 2.61 -6.58
N MET A 80 23.80 3.79 -7.23
CA MET A 80 24.68 4.94 -7.00
C MET A 80 24.14 5.96 -5.98
N ASP A 81 23.06 5.64 -5.25
CA ASP A 81 22.33 6.58 -4.37
C ASP A 81 21.82 7.86 -5.08
N MET A 82 21.54 7.76 -6.37
CA MET A 82 21.05 8.84 -7.22
C MET A 82 19.54 8.69 -7.46
N MET A 83 18.75 8.73 -6.41
CA MET A 83 17.29 8.51 -6.47
C MET A 83 16.56 9.53 -7.38
N PRO A 84 16.88 10.83 -7.39
CA PRO A 84 16.23 11.78 -8.31
C PRO A 84 16.36 11.40 -9.77
N GLU A 85 17.57 11.01 -10.22
CA GLU A 85 17.83 10.59 -11.58
C GLU A 85 17.17 9.26 -11.92
N ALA A 86 17.12 8.32 -10.94
CA ALA A 86 16.41 7.05 -11.09
C ALA A 86 14.91 7.27 -11.30
N VAL A 87 14.30 8.17 -10.54
CA VAL A 87 12.88 8.52 -10.68
C VAL A 87 12.62 9.23 -12.01
N ASP A 88 13.45 10.19 -12.41
CA ASP A 88 13.29 10.90 -13.69
C ASP A 88 13.35 9.91 -14.88
N ASP A 89 14.20 8.90 -14.82
CA ASP A 89 14.26 7.84 -15.85
C ASP A 89 12.99 6.99 -15.89
N LEU A 90 12.48 6.57 -14.74
CA LEU A 90 11.24 5.79 -14.67
C LEU A 90 10.05 6.59 -15.17
N VAL A 91 9.97 7.85 -14.80
CA VAL A 91 8.92 8.76 -15.30
C VAL A 91 9.03 8.93 -16.81
N TYR A 92 10.26 9.07 -17.34
CA TYR A 92 10.47 9.16 -18.78
C TYR A 92 10.10 7.85 -19.49
N ALA A 93 10.40 6.69 -18.90
CA ALA A 93 9.96 5.39 -19.44
C ALA A 93 8.44 5.29 -19.53
N VAL A 94 7.71 5.76 -18.49
CA VAL A 94 6.23 5.86 -18.51
C VAL A 94 5.76 6.80 -19.63
N SER A 95 6.51 7.88 -19.91
CA SER A 95 6.14 8.83 -20.97
C SER A 95 6.35 8.31 -22.39
N LEU A 96 7.27 7.35 -22.56
CA LEU A 96 7.52 6.71 -23.86
C LEU A 96 6.49 5.60 -24.17
N ASP A 97 5.96 4.97 -23.16
CA ASP A 97 5.00 3.88 -23.26
C ASP A 97 3.97 4.06 -22.13
N ASP A 98 2.84 4.68 -22.47
CA ASP A 98 1.72 4.91 -21.56
C ASP A 98 1.24 3.57 -20.99
N GLY A 99 1.55 3.30 -19.73
CA GLY A 99 1.21 2.06 -19.06
C GLY A 99 2.35 1.04 -18.98
N HIS A 100 3.61 1.43 -19.22
CA HIS A 100 4.76 0.55 -19.02
C HIS A 100 4.79 0.00 -17.59
N SER A 101 4.20 -1.18 -17.39
CA SER A 101 3.96 -1.78 -16.06
C SER A 101 5.24 -1.91 -15.23
N GLY A 102 6.37 -2.21 -15.85
CA GLY A 102 7.66 -2.31 -15.16
C GLY A 102 8.15 -1.00 -14.56
N ALA A 103 7.95 0.14 -15.25
CA ALA A 103 8.32 1.46 -14.74
C ALA A 103 7.41 1.87 -13.57
N ILE A 104 6.11 1.64 -13.69
CA ILE A 104 5.13 1.93 -12.65
C ILE A 104 5.42 1.10 -11.40
N GLN A 105 5.64 -0.21 -11.55
CA GLN A 105 5.97 -1.09 -10.42
C GLN A 105 7.25 -0.64 -9.70
N LYS A 106 8.28 -0.21 -10.45
CA LYS A 106 9.52 0.31 -9.85
C LYS A 106 9.30 1.63 -9.12
N LEU A 107 8.51 2.57 -9.66
CA LEU A 107 8.16 3.81 -8.97
C LEU A 107 7.45 3.53 -7.65
N VAL A 108 6.49 2.60 -7.64
CA VAL A 108 5.81 2.15 -6.42
C VAL A 108 6.80 1.49 -5.45
N ALA A 109 7.69 0.61 -5.93
CA ALA A 109 8.71 -0.01 -5.09
C ALA A 109 9.68 1.03 -4.49
N TYR A 110 10.16 1.98 -5.29
CA TYR A 110 11.06 3.04 -4.83
C TYR A 110 10.39 3.99 -3.82
N SER A 111 9.06 4.19 -3.91
CA SER A 111 8.33 4.99 -2.92
C SER A 111 8.34 4.37 -1.52
N ASN A 112 8.47 3.05 -1.40
CA ASN A 112 8.62 2.39 -0.10
C ASN A 112 9.99 2.67 0.57
N GLU A 113 11.01 3.02 -0.23
CA GLU A 113 12.35 3.34 0.25
C GLU A 113 12.56 4.86 0.39
N SER A 114 12.04 5.63 -0.56
CA SER A 114 12.19 7.10 -0.62
C SER A 114 10.90 7.77 -1.11
N TYR A 115 9.87 7.78 -0.25
CA TYR A 115 8.58 8.37 -0.58
C TYR A 115 8.69 9.81 -1.08
N ASN A 116 9.35 10.68 -0.31
CA ASN A 116 9.49 12.10 -0.67
C ASN A 116 10.24 12.28 -1.99
N GLY A 117 11.32 11.54 -2.21
CA GLY A 117 12.11 11.64 -3.44
C GLY A 117 11.31 11.25 -4.69
N VAL A 118 10.47 10.21 -4.58
CA VAL A 118 9.61 9.78 -5.69
C VAL A 118 8.49 10.80 -5.95
N ILE A 119 7.82 11.29 -4.90
CA ILE A 119 6.78 12.32 -5.03
C ILE A 119 7.34 13.62 -5.62
N GLU A 120 8.49 14.09 -5.17
CA GLU A 120 9.16 15.27 -5.73
C GLU A 120 9.52 15.09 -7.21
N GLY A 121 10.03 13.91 -7.59
CA GLY A 121 10.32 13.58 -8.98
C GLY A 121 9.06 13.60 -9.85
N LEU A 122 7.97 12.99 -9.40
CA LEU A 122 6.68 13.03 -10.10
C LEU A 122 6.13 14.45 -10.20
N ASN A 123 6.23 15.25 -9.13
CA ASN A 123 5.79 16.65 -9.14
C ASN A 123 6.54 17.46 -10.20
N ARG A 124 7.88 17.39 -10.22
CA ARG A 124 8.70 18.09 -11.24
C ARG A 124 8.31 17.71 -12.67
N ASN A 125 8.01 16.43 -12.89
CA ASN A 125 7.66 15.95 -14.24
C ASN A 125 6.22 16.33 -14.63
N ILE A 126 5.28 16.33 -13.69
CA ILE A 126 3.91 16.83 -13.91
C ILE A 126 3.93 18.33 -14.25
N GLU A 127 4.74 19.13 -13.55
CA GLU A 127 4.91 20.56 -13.87
C GLU A 127 5.43 20.79 -15.29
N ARG A 128 6.35 19.93 -15.76
CA ARG A 128 6.89 19.99 -17.13
C ARG A 128 5.91 19.49 -18.19
N SER A 129 5.07 18.53 -17.82
CA SER A 129 4.16 17.82 -18.74
C SER A 129 2.77 17.62 -18.10
N PRO A 130 1.99 18.69 -17.86
CA PRO A 130 0.74 18.63 -17.10
C PRO A 130 -0.40 17.87 -17.80
N ARG A 131 -0.26 17.56 -19.09
CA ARG A 131 -1.23 16.77 -19.85
C ARG A 131 -0.94 15.27 -19.89
N GLN A 132 0.07 14.82 -19.17
CA GLN A 132 0.45 13.41 -19.13
C GLN A 132 -0.31 12.69 -18.00
N GLY A 133 -1.52 12.20 -18.29
CA GLY A 133 -2.43 11.60 -17.32
C GLY A 133 -1.85 10.45 -16.54
N MET A 134 -0.94 9.67 -17.14
CA MET A 134 -0.31 8.53 -16.47
C MET A 134 0.55 8.94 -15.26
N LEU A 135 1.14 10.13 -15.26
CA LEU A 135 1.90 10.62 -14.10
C LEU A 135 0.99 10.88 -12.89
N TYR A 136 -0.19 11.44 -13.12
CA TYR A 136 -1.20 11.60 -12.06
C TYR A 136 -1.68 10.23 -11.56
N TYR A 137 -1.90 9.26 -12.49
CA TYR A 137 -2.30 7.90 -12.12
C TYR A 137 -1.28 7.24 -11.19
N VAL A 138 0.00 7.30 -11.53
CA VAL A 138 1.08 6.73 -10.73
C VAL A 138 1.19 7.43 -9.38
N ARG A 139 1.14 8.77 -9.35
CA ARG A 139 1.23 9.56 -8.12
C ARG A 139 0.03 9.29 -7.21
N ALA A 140 -1.18 9.23 -7.77
CA ALA A 140 -2.39 8.88 -7.04
C ALA A 140 -2.29 7.47 -6.41
N THR A 141 -1.75 6.51 -7.14
CA THR A 141 -1.54 5.14 -6.64
C THR A 141 -0.56 5.15 -5.47
N ILE A 142 0.57 5.84 -5.60
CA ILE A 142 1.57 5.96 -4.52
C ILE A 142 0.97 6.65 -3.29
N TYR A 143 0.25 7.76 -3.46
CA TYR A 143 -0.44 8.42 -2.36
C TYR A 143 -1.40 7.48 -1.64
N LYS A 144 -2.21 6.71 -2.39
CA LYS A 144 -3.15 5.71 -1.84
C LYS A 144 -2.42 4.64 -1.03
N ASP A 145 -1.34 4.08 -1.56
CA ASP A 145 -0.56 3.02 -0.92
C ASP A 145 0.15 3.50 0.35
N HIS A 146 0.38 4.81 0.45
CA HIS A 146 0.91 5.49 1.62
C HIS A 146 -0.17 6.14 2.51
N TYR A 147 -1.45 5.81 2.30
CA TYR A 147 -2.61 6.27 3.09
C TYR A 147 -2.88 7.79 3.04
N ASP A 148 -2.29 8.53 2.09
CA ASP A 148 -2.63 9.93 1.81
C ASP A 148 -3.78 10.00 0.80
N TYR A 149 -4.98 9.68 1.28
CA TYR A 149 -6.16 9.60 0.41
C TYR A 149 -6.62 10.96 -0.10
N ALA A 150 -6.34 12.05 0.62
CA ALA A 150 -6.70 13.39 0.16
C ALA A 150 -5.85 13.82 -1.04
N SER A 151 -4.55 13.56 -1.01
CA SER A 151 -3.66 13.83 -2.16
C SER A 151 -3.97 12.91 -3.32
N SER A 152 -4.19 11.63 -3.06
CA SER A 152 -4.62 10.65 -4.07
C SER A 152 -5.90 11.09 -4.76
N LEU A 153 -6.91 11.53 -4.00
CA LEU A 153 -8.20 12.01 -4.53
C LEU A 153 -8.03 13.23 -5.44
N ARG A 154 -7.12 14.15 -5.12
CA ARG A 154 -6.84 15.31 -6.01
C ARG A 154 -6.37 14.87 -7.39
N ASP A 155 -5.46 13.90 -7.45
CA ASP A 155 -4.97 13.37 -8.72
C ASP A 155 -6.05 12.59 -9.47
N TRP A 156 -6.86 11.77 -8.78
CA TRP A 156 -7.99 11.08 -9.40
C TRP A 156 -9.03 12.06 -9.94
N ASN A 157 -9.28 13.17 -9.26
CA ASN A 157 -10.17 14.22 -9.76
C ASN A 157 -9.59 14.84 -11.05
N THR A 158 -8.31 15.20 -11.07
CA THR A 158 -7.64 15.71 -12.26
C THR A 158 -7.77 14.75 -13.44
N ILE A 159 -7.56 13.44 -13.22
CA ILE A 159 -7.72 12.42 -14.29
C ILE A 159 -9.13 12.41 -14.87
N VAL A 160 -10.15 12.53 -14.03
CA VAL A 160 -11.56 12.50 -14.48
C VAL A 160 -11.98 13.82 -15.10
N GLU A 161 -11.61 14.96 -14.51
CA GLU A 161 -11.97 16.31 -14.99
C GLU A 161 -11.31 16.63 -16.33
N GLU A 162 -10.04 16.28 -16.51
CA GLU A 162 -9.31 16.45 -17.77
C GLU A 162 -9.58 15.31 -18.77
N ASN A 163 -10.40 14.32 -18.39
CA ASN A 163 -10.76 13.16 -19.20
C ASN A 163 -9.54 12.41 -19.78
N PHE A 164 -8.46 12.26 -18.97
CA PHE A 164 -7.27 11.54 -19.41
C PHE A 164 -7.56 10.07 -19.65
N PHE A 165 -8.32 9.44 -18.75
CA PHE A 165 -8.70 8.03 -18.83
C PHE A 165 -10.15 7.83 -18.36
N ASN A 166 -10.85 6.93 -19.04
CA ASN A 166 -12.22 6.54 -18.71
C ASN A 166 -12.31 5.04 -18.40
N PHE A 167 -11.32 4.51 -17.66
CA PHE A 167 -11.29 3.10 -17.26
C PHE A 167 -12.11 2.89 -15.98
N HIS A 168 -12.69 1.68 -15.84
CA HIS A 168 -13.39 1.29 -14.62
C HIS A 168 -12.52 1.43 -13.37
N THR A 169 -11.21 1.12 -13.47
CA THR A 169 -10.24 1.22 -12.37
C THR A 169 -10.03 2.64 -11.84
N VAL A 170 -10.20 3.68 -12.67
CA VAL A 170 -10.13 5.09 -12.23
C VAL A 170 -11.26 5.41 -11.26
N TYR A 171 -12.48 5.05 -11.62
CA TYR A 171 -13.66 5.26 -10.77
C TYR A 171 -13.59 4.42 -9.49
N TYR A 172 -13.12 3.16 -9.57
CA TYR A 172 -12.88 2.31 -8.41
C TYR A 172 -11.89 2.96 -7.44
N ASN A 173 -10.72 3.37 -7.91
CA ASN A 173 -9.69 3.96 -7.03
C ASN A 173 -10.15 5.30 -6.45
N ARG A 174 -10.89 6.11 -7.19
CA ARG A 174 -11.47 7.36 -6.68
C ARG A 174 -12.53 7.07 -5.63
N ALA A 175 -13.43 6.11 -5.88
CA ALA A 175 -14.43 5.67 -4.91
C ALA A 175 -13.78 5.14 -3.62
N PHE A 176 -12.69 4.39 -3.75
CA PHE A 176 -11.92 3.91 -2.60
C PHE A 176 -11.39 5.08 -1.77
N CYS A 177 -10.74 6.08 -2.39
CA CYS A 177 -10.24 7.25 -1.65
C CYS A 177 -11.39 8.05 -1.00
N LEU A 178 -12.50 8.24 -1.72
CA LEU A 178 -13.70 8.92 -1.20
C LEU A 178 -14.27 8.20 0.01
N SER A 179 -14.34 6.85 -0.01
CA SER A 179 -14.83 6.05 1.12
C SER A 179 -13.92 6.20 2.36
N ARG A 180 -12.58 6.21 2.16
CA ARG A 180 -11.63 6.44 3.27
C ARG A 180 -11.76 7.83 3.89
N LEU A 181 -12.19 8.81 3.10
CA LEU A 181 -12.47 10.18 3.54
C LEU A 181 -13.93 10.38 3.99
N THR A 182 -14.74 9.31 4.07
CA THR A 182 -16.16 9.30 4.45
C THR A 182 -17.09 10.15 3.55
N ARG A 183 -16.71 10.33 2.29
CA ARG A 183 -17.53 11.00 1.26
C ARG A 183 -18.37 9.94 0.54
N PHE A 184 -19.29 9.30 1.29
CA PHE A 184 -19.99 8.09 0.86
C PHE A 184 -20.87 8.27 -0.37
N ASP A 185 -21.58 9.40 -0.51
CA ASP A 185 -22.43 9.65 -1.68
C ASP A 185 -21.63 9.71 -2.99
N GLU A 186 -20.47 10.38 -2.95
CA GLU A 186 -19.58 10.48 -4.11
C GLU A 186 -18.90 9.13 -4.40
N ALA A 187 -18.48 8.42 -3.35
CA ALA A 187 -17.91 7.08 -3.47
C ALA A 187 -18.92 6.12 -4.11
N ARG A 188 -20.18 6.17 -3.68
CA ARG A 188 -21.29 5.37 -4.24
C ARG A 188 -21.54 5.67 -5.72
N ALA A 189 -21.49 6.94 -6.11
CA ALA A 189 -21.66 7.33 -7.50
C ALA A 189 -20.53 6.77 -8.39
N ASP A 190 -19.28 6.83 -7.92
CA ASP A 190 -18.14 6.36 -8.69
C ASP A 190 -18.06 4.82 -8.75
N ILE A 191 -18.31 4.12 -7.63
CA ILE A 191 -18.27 2.65 -7.67
C ILE A 191 -19.36 2.08 -8.56
N LYS A 192 -20.55 2.71 -8.64
CA LYS A 192 -21.60 2.33 -9.60
C LYS A 192 -21.13 2.49 -11.04
N ARG A 193 -20.41 3.58 -11.36
CA ARG A 193 -19.80 3.77 -12.70
C ARG A 193 -18.74 2.69 -13.01
N ALA A 194 -17.96 2.28 -12.02
CA ALA A 194 -17.01 1.18 -12.20
C ALA A 194 -17.73 -0.14 -12.50
N ILE A 195 -18.81 -0.46 -11.77
CA ILE A 195 -19.65 -1.64 -11.96
C ILE A 195 -20.34 -1.62 -13.33
N GLU A 196 -20.85 -0.48 -13.80
CA GLU A 196 -21.44 -0.35 -15.13
C GLU A 196 -20.46 -0.72 -16.25
N LYS A 197 -19.16 -0.47 -16.04
CA LYS A 197 -18.10 -0.78 -17.02
C LYS A 197 -17.54 -2.20 -16.90
N ASP A 198 -17.57 -2.79 -15.71
CA ASP A 198 -17.13 -4.15 -15.42
C ASP A 198 -18.03 -4.75 -14.34
N SER A 199 -19.15 -5.32 -14.80
CA SER A 199 -20.25 -5.78 -13.94
C SER A 199 -20.01 -7.12 -13.23
N GLN A 200 -18.88 -7.81 -13.50
CA GLN A 200 -18.57 -9.11 -12.90
C GLN A 200 -17.40 -9.04 -11.90
N ASN A 201 -16.93 -7.86 -11.58
CA ASN A 201 -15.82 -7.66 -10.67
C ASN A 201 -16.26 -7.72 -9.21
N ALA A 202 -15.95 -8.81 -8.53
CA ALA A 202 -16.31 -9.04 -7.13
C ALA A 202 -15.84 -7.92 -6.19
N GLU A 203 -14.64 -7.37 -6.44
CA GLU A 203 -14.04 -6.32 -5.60
C GLU A 203 -14.83 -5.01 -5.67
N TYR A 204 -15.50 -4.71 -6.80
CA TYR A 204 -16.33 -3.50 -6.89
C TYR A 204 -17.60 -3.61 -6.04
N TYR A 205 -18.23 -4.78 -6.01
CA TYR A 205 -19.37 -5.03 -5.14
C TYR A 205 -18.95 -5.09 -3.66
N ARG A 206 -17.75 -5.62 -3.36
CA ARG A 206 -17.20 -5.59 -2.01
C ARG A 206 -16.96 -4.16 -1.53
N LEU A 207 -16.38 -3.30 -2.38
CA LEU A 207 -16.19 -1.88 -2.04
C LEU A 207 -17.54 -1.15 -1.91
N LEU A 208 -18.52 -1.46 -2.77
CA LEU A 208 -19.87 -0.90 -2.63
C LEU A 208 -20.49 -1.30 -1.28
N SER A 209 -20.32 -2.56 -0.86
CA SER A 209 -20.77 -3.03 0.44
C SER A 209 -20.11 -2.26 1.58
N GLU A 210 -18.80 -2.06 1.53
CA GLU A 210 -18.05 -1.30 2.55
C GLU A 210 -18.51 0.17 2.61
N ILE A 211 -18.81 0.78 1.46
CA ILE A 211 -19.35 2.15 1.38
C ILE A 211 -20.73 2.21 2.05
N GLU A 212 -21.63 1.28 1.72
CA GLU A 212 -22.99 1.25 2.27
C GLU A 212 -22.99 0.94 3.78
N ARG A 213 -22.12 0.03 4.23
CA ARG A 213 -21.93 -0.26 5.66
C ARG A 213 -21.40 0.95 6.41
N GLY A 214 -20.41 1.63 5.86
CA GLY A 214 -19.83 2.86 6.45
C GLY A 214 -20.82 4.01 6.56
N ASP A 215 -21.78 4.09 5.63
CA ASP A 215 -22.90 5.06 5.63
C ASP A 215 -24.11 4.61 6.49
N GLY A 216 -24.03 3.41 7.10
CA GLY A 216 -25.09 2.85 7.96
C GLY A 216 -26.20 2.11 7.22
N ASN A 217 -26.10 1.91 5.90
CA ASN A 217 -27.09 1.24 5.07
C ASN A 217 -26.86 -0.28 5.04
N LEU A 218 -27.04 -0.98 6.17
CA LEU A 218 -26.68 -2.41 6.30
C LEU A 218 -27.41 -3.30 5.30
N VAL A 219 -28.69 -3.00 4.97
CA VAL A 219 -29.46 -3.75 3.96
C VAL A 219 -28.82 -3.65 2.57
N ALA A 220 -28.38 -2.47 2.16
CA ALA A 220 -27.71 -2.28 0.88
C ALA A 220 -26.31 -2.90 0.89
N ALA A 221 -25.61 -2.82 2.01
CA ALA A 221 -24.32 -3.47 2.20
C ALA A 221 -24.42 -4.99 2.03
N GLU A 222 -25.41 -5.62 2.67
CA GLU A 222 -25.64 -7.06 2.55
C GLU A 222 -25.99 -7.47 1.12
N GLN A 223 -26.81 -6.69 0.40
CA GLN A 223 -27.10 -6.95 -1.00
C GLN A 223 -25.83 -6.89 -1.87
N ALA A 224 -24.99 -5.89 -1.65
CA ALA A 224 -23.76 -5.72 -2.41
C ALA A 224 -22.76 -6.85 -2.12
N VAL A 225 -22.54 -7.23 -0.87
CA VAL A 225 -21.58 -8.28 -0.54
C VAL A 225 -22.06 -9.67 -1.00
N ARG A 226 -23.37 -9.93 -0.99
CA ARG A 226 -23.92 -11.14 -1.63
C ARG A 226 -23.62 -11.20 -3.10
N GLN A 227 -23.74 -10.07 -3.80
CA GLN A 227 -23.37 -10.01 -5.22
C GLN A 227 -21.87 -10.23 -5.43
N ALA A 228 -21.01 -9.69 -4.57
CA ALA A 228 -19.57 -9.97 -4.59
C ALA A 228 -19.30 -11.48 -4.43
N ALA A 229 -19.96 -12.14 -3.50
CA ALA A 229 -19.82 -13.57 -3.25
C ALA A 229 -20.30 -14.48 -4.39
N VAL A 230 -21.18 -13.99 -5.28
CA VAL A 230 -21.56 -14.71 -6.50
C VAL A 230 -20.38 -14.81 -7.47
N TYR A 231 -19.56 -13.75 -7.56
CA TYR A 231 -18.43 -13.71 -8.49
C TYR A 231 -17.15 -14.31 -7.92
N ASP A 232 -16.93 -14.20 -6.60
CA ASP A 232 -15.76 -14.78 -5.92
C ASP A 232 -16.14 -15.27 -4.51
N PRO A 233 -16.71 -16.48 -4.40
CA PRO A 233 -17.27 -16.99 -3.13
C PRO A 233 -16.21 -17.35 -2.09
N SER A 234 -14.96 -17.60 -2.49
CA SER A 234 -13.86 -18.00 -1.61
C SER A 234 -12.95 -16.83 -1.20
N ASN A 235 -13.28 -15.62 -1.60
CA ASN A 235 -12.50 -14.44 -1.29
C ASN A 235 -12.57 -14.09 0.19
N VAL A 236 -11.43 -14.11 0.85
CA VAL A 236 -11.31 -13.83 2.29
C VAL A 236 -11.87 -12.46 2.65
N ALA A 237 -11.60 -11.44 1.85
CA ALA A 237 -12.08 -10.08 2.12
C ALA A 237 -13.62 -9.98 2.03
N ILE A 238 -14.25 -10.77 1.15
CA ILE A 238 -15.72 -10.87 1.05
C ILE A 238 -16.29 -11.59 2.27
N CYS A 239 -15.68 -12.68 2.70
CA CYS A 239 -16.09 -13.39 3.92
C CYS A 239 -15.97 -12.48 5.15
N LEU A 240 -14.88 -11.71 5.24
CA LEU A 240 -14.67 -10.74 6.32
C LEU A 240 -15.75 -9.63 6.30
N GLU A 241 -16.06 -9.06 5.13
CA GLU A 241 -17.06 -8.00 5.01
C GLU A 241 -18.45 -8.51 5.39
N ARG A 242 -18.84 -9.73 4.96
CA ARG A 242 -20.09 -10.38 5.41
C ARG A 242 -20.14 -10.54 6.94
N GLY A 243 -19.02 -10.94 7.53
CA GLY A 243 -18.91 -11.06 8.99
C GLY A 243 -19.02 -9.72 9.71
N MET A 244 -18.45 -8.66 9.14
CA MET A 244 -18.54 -7.30 9.70
C MET A 244 -19.97 -6.76 9.62
N ILE A 245 -20.68 -6.98 8.52
CA ILE A 245 -22.10 -6.58 8.38
C ILE A 245 -22.95 -7.32 9.42
N ALA A 246 -22.81 -8.64 9.53
CA ALA A 246 -23.53 -9.44 10.51
C ALA A 246 -23.24 -8.98 11.96
N TYR A 247 -21.98 -8.59 12.24
CA TYR A 247 -21.60 -8.02 13.54
C TYR A 247 -22.35 -6.69 13.81
N ASP A 248 -22.39 -5.79 12.80
CA ASP A 248 -23.06 -4.49 12.90
C ASP A 248 -24.60 -4.64 13.03
N GLU A 249 -25.18 -5.72 12.49
CA GLU A 249 -26.58 -6.12 12.68
C GLU A 249 -26.86 -6.76 14.04
N GLY A 250 -25.82 -7.12 14.80
CA GLY A 250 -25.92 -7.83 16.07
C GLY A 250 -26.09 -9.34 15.92
N ASP A 251 -26.02 -9.90 14.71
CA ASP A 251 -26.01 -11.36 14.48
C ASP A 251 -24.59 -11.92 14.61
N PHE A 252 -24.15 -12.04 15.86
CA PHE A 252 -22.81 -12.52 16.19
C PHE A 252 -22.59 -13.98 15.79
N VAL A 253 -23.64 -14.78 15.73
CA VAL A 253 -23.56 -16.19 15.29
C VAL A 253 -23.23 -16.24 13.81
N GLN A 254 -23.93 -15.47 13.00
CA GLN A 254 -23.65 -15.35 11.57
C GLN A 254 -22.28 -14.72 11.33
N ALA A 255 -21.88 -13.71 12.09
CA ALA A 255 -20.55 -13.10 11.99
C ALA A 255 -19.44 -14.15 12.20
N ILE A 256 -19.54 -14.96 13.25
CA ILE A 256 -18.58 -16.05 13.52
C ILE A 256 -18.56 -17.07 12.38
N SER A 257 -19.74 -17.42 11.83
CA SER A 257 -19.82 -18.33 10.67
C SER A 257 -19.03 -17.79 9.47
N CYS A 258 -19.22 -16.53 9.14
CA CYS A 258 -18.47 -15.88 8.04
C CYS A 258 -16.96 -15.82 8.30
N TYR A 259 -16.54 -15.53 9.52
CA TYR A 259 -15.12 -15.54 9.88
C TYR A 259 -14.53 -16.96 9.89
N ASN A 260 -15.31 -18.00 10.18
CA ASN A 260 -14.88 -19.39 9.99
C ASN A 260 -14.62 -19.70 8.52
N GLU A 261 -15.49 -19.23 7.60
CA GLU A 261 -15.25 -19.33 6.16
C GLU A 261 -13.94 -18.65 5.76
N ALA A 262 -13.68 -17.42 6.27
CA ALA A 262 -12.46 -16.70 6.03
C ALA A 262 -11.20 -17.45 6.53
N VAL A 263 -11.27 -18.02 7.75
CA VAL A 263 -10.18 -18.83 8.33
C VAL A 263 -9.92 -20.11 7.52
N VAL A 264 -10.95 -20.74 6.97
CA VAL A 264 -10.80 -21.92 6.11
C VAL A 264 -10.16 -21.53 4.76
N ALA A 265 -10.57 -20.41 4.18
CA ALA A 265 -10.04 -19.92 2.91
C ALA A 265 -8.58 -19.49 3.00
N ALA A 266 -8.17 -18.86 4.13
CA ALA A 266 -6.80 -18.44 4.39
C ALA A 266 -6.40 -18.68 5.86
N PRO A 267 -5.90 -19.88 6.21
CA PRO A 267 -5.55 -20.23 7.59
C PRO A 267 -4.39 -19.41 8.18
N ASP A 268 -3.61 -18.74 7.34
CA ASP A 268 -2.47 -17.91 7.76
C ASP A 268 -2.80 -16.40 7.77
N GLU A 269 -4.07 -16.02 7.50
CA GLU A 269 -4.52 -14.63 7.54
C GLU A 269 -4.89 -14.22 8.98
N PRO A 270 -4.08 -13.39 9.66
CA PRO A 270 -4.26 -13.10 11.07
C PRO A 270 -5.51 -12.26 11.38
N TYR A 271 -5.98 -11.43 10.42
CA TYR A 271 -7.14 -10.57 10.66
C TYR A 271 -8.43 -11.38 10.82
N SER A 272 -8.56 -12.52 10.13
CA SER A 272 -9.71 -13.42 10.26
C SER A 272 -9.88 -13.95 11.68
N TYR A 273 -8.78 -14.37 12.31
CA TYR A 273 -8.79 -14.78 13.71
C TYR A 273 -9.07 -13.62 14.67
N LEU A 274 -8.48 -12.44 14.38
CA LEU A 274 -8.66 -11.26 15.21
C LEU A 274 -10.13 -10.79 15.22
N ALA A 275 -10.78 -10.76 14.04
CA ALA A 275 -12.18 -10.38 13.88
C ALA A 275 -13.10 -11.39 14.59
N ARG A 276 -12.83 -12.70 14.45
CA ARG A 276 -13.58 -13.75 15.14
C ARG A 276 -13.42 -13.66 16.66
N ALA A 277 -12.18 -13.46 17.14
CA ALA A 277 -11.89 -13.27 18.56
C ALA A 277 -12.62 -12.05 19.13
N TYR A 278 -12.62 -10.94 18.41
CA TYR A 278 -13.33 -9.74 18.84
C TYR A 278 -14.83 -9.97 18.96
N THR A 279 -15.43 -10.66 18.00
CA THR A 279 -16.85 -11.02 18.04
C THR A 279 -17.18 -11.99 19.18
N GLN A 280 -16.31 -12.97 19.44
CA GLN A 280 -16.46 -13.88 20.58
C GLN A 280 -16.37 -13.13 21.92
N GLU A 281 -15.43 -12.18 22.06
CA GLU A 281 -15.23 -11.42 23.30
C GLU A 281 -16.37 -10.43 23.57
N TYR A 282 -16.74 -9.61 22.59
CA TYR A 282 -17.67 -8.50 22.79
C TYR A 282 -19.10 -8.78 22.36
N GLY A 283 -19.31 -9.65 21.39
CA GLY A 283 -20.63 -10.04 20.92
C GLY A 283 -21.22 -11.23 21.68
N MET A 284 -20.40 -12.24 21.97
CA MET A 284 -20.83 -13.50 22.59
C MET A 284 -20.41 -13.64 24.04
N GLU A 285 -19.67 -12.68 24.59
CA GLU A 285 -19.11 -12.72 25.97
C GLU A 285 -18.27 -14.00 26.24
N ASN A 286 -17.75 -14.63 25.19
CA ASN A 286 -16.98 -15.88 25.27
C ASN A 286 -15.48 -15.60 25.26
N ARG A 287 -14.95 -15.15 26.39
CA ARG A 287 -13.55 -14.80 26.57
C ARG A 287 -12.60 -15.96 26.27
N THR A 288 -12.96 -17.18 26.65
CA THR A 288 -12.10 -18.36 26.45
C THR A 288 -11.85 -18.66 24.98
N ALA A 289 -12.89 -18.60 24.15
CA ALA A 289 -12.76 -18.80 22.71
C ALA A 289 -11.98 -17.66 22.07
N ALA A 290 -12.25 -16.40 22.48
CA ALA A 290 -11.52 -15.23 22.00
C ALA A 290 -10.00 -15.34 22.27
N GLU A 291 -9.60 -15.77 23.48
CA GLU A 291 -8.19 -15.94 23.84
C GLU A 291 -7.49 -16.99 22.98
N ALA A 292 -8.15 -18.07 22.58
CA ALA A 292 -7.58 -19.07 21.68
C ALA A 292 -7.23 -18.46 20.31
N ASP A 293 -8.12 -17.65 19.75
CA ASP A 293 -7.89 -16.96 18.48
C ASP A 293 -6.82 -15.87 18.59
N TYR A 294 -6.80 -15.07 19.66
CA TYR A 294 -5.71 -14.11 19.90
C TYR A 294 -4.34 -14.79 19.99
N ARG A 295 -4.26 -15.96 20.66
CA ARG A 295 -3.01 -16.74 20.69
C ARG A 295 -2.66 -17.32 19.34
N LYS A 296 -3.65 -17.67 18.50
CA LYS A 296 -3.41 -18.09 17.12
C LYS A 296 -2.78 -16.96 16.30
N VAL A 297 -3.25 -15.72 16.42
CA VAL A 297 -2.62 -14.55 15.78
C VAL A 297 -1.15 -14.43 16.16
N LEU A 298 -0.80 -14.64 17.43
CA LEU A 298 0.60 -14.58 17.90
C LEU A 298 1.48 -15.67 17.30
N SER A 299 0.91 -16.85 16.99
CA SER A 299 1.66 -17.99 16.43
C SER A 299 1.89 -17.91 14.91
N LEU A 300 1.21 -17.00 14.20
CA LEU A 300 1.39 -16.83 12.75
C LEU A 300 2.65 -16.04 12.45
N ASP A 301 3.38 -16.42 11.40
CA ASP A 301 4.67 -15.80 11.04
C ASP A 301 4.54 -14.40 10.40
N GLY A 302 3.31 -13.90 10.21
CA GLY A 302 3.04 -12.58 9.67
C GLY A 302 3.45 -12.38 8.21
N THR A 303 3.55 -13.47 7.46
CA THR A 303 3.85 -13.47 6.02
C THR A 303 2.66 -13.03 5.15
N SER A 304 1.46 -12.91 5.73
CA SER A 304 0.30 -12.35 5.04
C SER A 304 0.57 -10.90 4.65
N ALA A 305 0.55 -10.63 3.35
CA ALA A 305 0.95 -9.36 2.76
C ALA A 305 0.06 -8.17 3.16
N ALA A 306 -1.18 -8.41 3.60
CA ALA A 306 -2.15 -7.36 3.86
C ALA A 306 -1.90 -6.59 5.18
N TYR A 307 -1.55 -7.30 6.26
CA TYR A 307 -1.44 -6.70 7.60
C TYR A 307 -0.07 -6.94 8.26
N GLY A 308 0.74 -7.84 7.72
CA GLY A 308 2.06 -8.17 8.26
C GLY A 308 2.02 -8.58 9.74
N ASN A 309 3.10 -8.27 10.46
CA ASN A 309 3.20 -8.55 11.90
C ASN A 309 2.43 -7.56 12.80
N ASN A 310 1.78 -6.52 12.23
CA ASN A 310 1.22 -5.41 13.01
C ASN A 310 0.07 -5.83 13.94
N LEU A 311 -0.68 -6.87 13.59
CA LEU A 311 -1.78 -7.38 14.41
C LEU A 311 -1.33 -8.10 15.68
N LYS A 312 -0.06 -8.54 15.80
CA LYS A 312 0.45 -9.16 17.01
C LYS A 312 0.39 -8.23 18.23
N GLY A 313 0.68 -6.94 18.03
CA GLY A 313 0.56 -5.94 19.09
C GLY A 313 -0.87 -5.85 19.65
N ILE A 314 -1.87 -5.87 18.77
CA ILE A 314 -3.29 -5.89 19.17
C ILE A 314 -3.61 -7.17 19.94
N ALA A 315 -3.18 -8.33 19.46
CA ALA A 315 -3.42 -9.61 20.13
C ALA A 315 -2.78 -9.65 21.54
N PHE A 316 -1.54 -9.16 21.72
CA PHE A 316 -0.90 -9.01 23.02
C PHE A 316 -1.73 -8.11 23.95
N ALA A 317 -2.20 -6.96 23.46
CA ALA A 317 -3.02 -6.04 24.25
C ALA A 317 -4.33 -6.68 24.68
N ARG A 318 -5.02 -7.39 23.79
CA ARG A 318 -6.29 -8.11 24.08
C ARG A 318 -6.10 -9.25 25.07
N LEU A 319 -4.95 -9.91 25.07
CA LEU A 319 -4.60 -10.93 26.07
C LEU A 319 -4.12 -10.34 27.41
N HIS A 320 -4.14 -9.01 27.57
CA HIS A 320 -3.59 -8.30 28.74
C HIS A 320 -2.08 -8.55 28.98
N LEU A 321 -1.37 -8.97 27.96
CA LEU A 321 0.07 -9.21 27.98
C LEU A 321 0.86 -7.90 27.74
N LYS A 322 0.64 -6.92 28.62
CA LYS A 322 1.15 -5.54 28.48
C LYS A 322 2.66 -5.49 28.22
N LYS A 323 3.46 -6.27 28.97
CA LYS A 323 4.91 -6.29 28.81
C LYS A 323 5.33 -6.76 27.42
N GLN A 324 4.71 -7.83 26.92
CA GLN A 324 4.98 -8.36 25.57
C GLN A 324 4.52 -7.39 24.47
N ALA A 325 3.37 -6.71 24.66
CA ALA A 325 2.91 -5.66 23.76
C ALA A 325 3.94 -4.52 23.66
N GLU A 326 4.47 -4.05 24.79
CA GLU A 326 5.49 -3.00 24.82
C GLU A 326 6.82 -3.44 24.21
N GLU A 327 7.24 -4.68 24.44
CA GLU A 327 8.46 -5.26 23.84
C GLU A 327 8.29 -5.38 22.31
N TRP A 328 7.14 -5.84 21.85
CA TRP A 328 6.82 -5.90 20.43
C TRP A 328 6.83 -4.50 19.80
N GLY A 329 6.18 -3.50 20.41
CA GLY A 329 6.17 -2.13 19.92
C GLY A 329 7.57 -1.52 19.81
N ARG A 330 8.46 -1.78 20.79
CA ARG A 330 9.87 -1.36 20.71
C ARG A 330 10.63 -2.05 19.57
N SER A 331 10.40 -3.33 19.36
CA SER A 331 11.01 -4.08 18.26
C SER A 331 10.57 -3.55 16.89
N LEU A 332 9.27 -3.23 16.73
CA LEU A 332 8.74 -2.62 15.52
C LEU A 332 9.41 -1.27 15.24
N LEU A 333 9.52 -0.41 16.24
CA LEU A 333 10.16 0.91 16.10
C LEU A 333 11.67 0.81 15.82
N ALA A 334 12.33 -0.26 16.26
CA ALA A 334 13.76 -0.50 16.02
C ALA A 334 14.05 -1.10 14.63
N SER A 335 13.04 -1.52 13.86
CA SER A 335 13.23 -2.18 12.56
C SER A 335 13.81 -1.28 11.45
N GLY A 336 13.85 0.03 11.65
CA GLY A 336 14.39 1.01 10.71
C GLY A 336 13.46 1.37 9.52
N SER A 337 12.30 0.70 9.39
CA SER A 337 11.35 0.91 8.29
C SER A 337 9.92 1.12 8.79
N VAL A 338 9.76 2.03 9.76
CA VAL A 338 8.45 2.32 10.37
C VAL A 338 7.62 3.23 9.45
N ARG A 339 6.44 2.76 9.06
CA ARG A 339 5.49 3.50 8.23
C ARG A 339 4.46 4.22 9.10
N ASN A 340 3.71 5.15 8.50
CA ASN A 340 2.63 5.87 9.16
C ASN A 340 1.55 4.94 9.75
N ILE A 341 1.19 3.89 9.02
CA ILE A 341 0.22 2.88 9.49
C ILE A 341 0.72 2.10 10.71
N ASP A 342 2.02 1.88 10.86
CA ASP A 342 2.58 1.17 12.00
C ASP A 342 2.35 1.97 13.30
N TYR A 343 2.47 3.30 13.22
CA TYR A 343 2.10 4.19 14.34
C TYR A 343 0.59 4.14 14.66
N PHE A 344 -0.27 4.00 13.64
CA PHE A 344 -1.70 3.81 13.88
C PHE A 344 -1.99 2.48 14.61
N TYR A 345 -1.34 1.38 14.22
CA TYR A 345 -1.47 0.12 14.95
C TYR A 345 -0.92 0.20 16.38
N LEU A 346 0.17 0.93 16.60
CA LEU A 346 0.66 1.19 17.96
C LEU A 346 -0.37 2.01 18.77
N ALA A 347 -0.99 3.02 18.17
CA ALA A 347 -2.05 3.78 18.84
C ALA A 347 -3.22 2.87 19.26
N CYS A 348 -3.69 1.99 18.36
CA CYS A 348 -4.75 1.03 18.66
C CYS A 348 -4.34 0.02 19.74
N MET A 349 -3.10 -0.45 19.73
CA MET A 349 -2.57 -1.35 20.75
C MET A 349 -2.59 -0.71 22.14
N TYR A 350 -2.12 0.54 22.25
CA TYR A 350 -2.07 1.25 23.53
C TYR A 350 -3.43 1.78 24.02
N ALA A 351 -4.42 1.91 23.13
CA ALA A 351 -5.73 2.48 23.47
C ALA A 351 -6.44 1.80 24.65
N GLY A 352 -6.20 0.51 24.86
CA GLY A 352 -6.79 -0.27 25.93
C GLY A 352 -6.07 -0.22 27.29
N PHE A 353 -4.82 0.34 27.37
CA PHE A 353 -4.05 0.27 28.61
C PHE A 353 -3.06 1.43 28.89
N ASP A 354 -2.83 2.32 27.91
CA ASP A 354 -1.94 3.49 28.06
C ASP A 354 -2.40 4.59 27.10
N VAL A 355 -3.34 5.41 27.57
CA VAL A 355 -4.01 6.45 26.78
C VAL A 355 -3.02 7.49 26.25
N ASP A 356 -2.04 7.91 27.06
CA ASP A 356 -1.08 8.94 26.65
C ASP A 356 -0.20 8.45 25.51
N LYS A 357 0.26 7.19 25.57
CA LYS A 357 0.97 6.58 24.45
C LYS A 357 0.09 6.40 23.22
N SER A 358 -1.17 6.02 23.39
CA SER A 358 -2.12 5.89 22.29
C SER A 358 -2.27 7.21 21.53
N ILE A 359 -2.53 8.31 22.24
CA ILE A 359 -2.63 9.68 21.69
C ILE A 359 -1.31 10.08 21.01
N SER A 360 -0.16 9.84 21.66
CA SER A 360 1.15 10.16 21.10
C SER A 360 1.44 9.40 19.79
N TYR A 361 1.09 8.12 19.70
CA TYR A 361 1.27 7.35 18.48
C TYR A 361 0.26 7.72 17.39
N LEU A 362 -0.96 8.11 17.76
CA LEU A 362 -1.92 8.66 16.80
C LEU A 362 -1.40 9.98 16.20
N ASP A 363 -0.86 10.90 17.04
CA ASP A 363 -0.23 12.14 16.56
C ASP A 363 0.92 11.84 15.57
N LYS A 364 1.77 10.85 15.88
CA LYS A 364 2.83 10.40 14.97
C LYS A 364 2.30 9.83 13.68
N ALA A 365 1.25 9.01 13.70
CA ALA A 365 0.62 8.48 12.50
C ALA A 365 0.14 9.60 11.58
N LEU A 366 -0.59 10.57 12.15
CA LEU A 366 -1.13 11.73 11.45
C LEU A 366 -0.01 12.67 10.95
N GLN A 367 1.02 12.92 11.76
CA GLN A 367 2.18 13.72 11.38
C GLN A 367 2.93 13.11 10.18
N ASN A 368 2.95 11.78 10.08
CA ASN A 368 3.54 11.05 8.97
C ASN A 368 2.57 10.78 7.80
N GLY A 369 1.41 11.46 7.75
CA GLY A 369 0.50 11.44 6.61
C GLY A 369 -0.52 10.29 6.60
N TYR A 370 -0.78 9.62 7.75
CA TYR A 370 -1.84 8.60 7.80
C TYR A 370 -3.22 9.25 7.73
N GLY A 371 -3.85 9.23 6.55
CA GLY A 371 -5.09 9.95 6.23
C GLY A 371 -6.35 9.07 6.16
N ASP A 372 -6.35 7.85 6.74
CA ASP A 372 -7.52 6.97 6.75
C ASP A 372 -8.54 7.39 7.82
N TYR A 373 -9.33 8.40 7.49
CA TYR A 373 -10.35 8.93 8.42
C TYR A 373 -11.42 7.88 8.76
N TYR A 374 -11.77 7.02 7.79
CA TYR A 374 -12.74 5.94 8.02
C TYR A 374 -12.28 5.01 9.15
N ARG A 375 -11.06 4.49 9.10
CA ARG A 375 -10.52 3.62 10.17
C ARG A 375 -10.30 4.36 11.49
N ILE A 376 -9.90 5.61 11.44
CA ILE A 376 -9.69 6.39 12.64
C ILE A 376 -11.02 6.66 13.36
N HIS A 377 -12.06 7.04 12.62
CA HIS A 377 -13.25 7.65 13.21
C HIS A 377 -14.55 6.86 13.02
N VAL A 378 -14.75 6.14 11.92
CA VAL A 378 -16.00 5.43 11.60
C VAL A 378 -15.96 3.97 12.02
N ASP A 379 -14.92 3.25 11.64
CA ASP A 379 -14.79 1.80 11.89
C ASP A 379 -14.45 1.50 13.37
N CYS A 380 -15.39 1.83 14.24
CA CYS A 380 -15.19 1.73 15.69
C CYS A 380 -15.47 0.33 16.27
N TYR A 381 -16.17 -0.53 15.54
CA TYR A 381 -16.44 -1.91 15.95
C TYR A 381 -15.45 -2.92 15.36
N SER A 382 -14.37 -2.45 14.82
CA SER A 382 -13.24 -3.25 14.35
C SER A 382 -12.35 -3.70 15.52
N PRO A 383 -11.74 -4.89 15.45
CA PRO A 383 -10.73 -5.31 16.43
C PRO A 383 -9.52 -4.36 16.48
N VAL A 384 -9.27 -3.60 15.41
CA VAL A 384 -8.24 -2.56 15.31
C VAL A 384 -8.91 -1.19 15.42
N SER A 385 -9.13 -0.72 16.65
CA SER A 385 -9.96 0.44 16.91
C SER A 385 -9.37 1.39 17.96
N LEU A 386 -9.64 2.67 17.80
CA LEU A 386 -9.35 3.74 18.75
C LEU A 386 -10.56 4.04 19.68
N LEU A 387 -11.58 3.19 19.68
CA LEU A 387 -12.80 3.38 20.47
C LEU A 387 -12.53 3.80 21.94
N PRO A 388 -11.56 3.18 22.66
CA PRO A 388 -11.30 3.55 24.06
C PRO A 388 -10.88 5.00 24.29
N ILE A 389 -10.31 5.69 23.28
CA ILE A 389 -9.82 7.06 23.43
C ILE A 389 -10.67 8.12 22.70
N ARG A 390 -11.69 7.71 21.96
CA ARG A 390 -12.49 8.63 21.10
C ARG A 390 -13.27 9.69 21.89
N HIS A 391 -13.59 9.44 23.15
CA HIS A 391 -14.29 10.38 24.03
C HIS A 391 -13.39 11.49 24.61
N LEU A 392 -12.09 11.42 24.38
CA LEU A 392 -11.12 12.37 24.93
C LEU A 392 -11.01 13.62 24.06
N SER A 393 -10.85 14.79 24.71
CA SER A 393 -10.63 16.05 23.99
C SER A 393 -9.35 16.01 23.16
N GLN A 394 -8.27 15.42 23.67
CA GLN A 394 -7.00 15.28 22.95
C GLN A 394 -7.17 14.55 21.60
N TYR A 395 -8.05 13.54 21.54
CA TYR A 395 -8.37 12.86 20.30
C TYR A 395 -9.03 13.80 19.29
N SER A 396 -10.04 14.57 19.73
CA SER A 396 -10.75 15.53 18.88
C SER A 396 -9.82 16.66 18.41
N ASP A 397 -8.95 17.14 19.29
CA ASP A 397 -7.95 18.18 18.98
C ASP A 397 -6.95 17.70 17.91
N LEU A 398 -6.51 16.45 17.97
CA LEU A 398 -5.67 15.87 16.93
C LEU A 398 -6.38 15.80 15.58
N LEU A 399 -7.62 15.31 15.52
CA LEU A 399 -8.37 15.26 14.26
C LEU A 399 -8.58 16.67 13.68
N TYR A 400 -8.82 17.67 14.51
CA TYR A 400 -8.91 19.06 14.07
C TYR A 400 -7.58 19.62 13.56
N LYS A 401 -6.48 19.38 14.30
CA LYS A 401 -5.12 19.77 13.92
C LYS A 401 -4.73 19.26 12.53
N TYR A 402 -5.07 18.01 12.23
CA TYR A 402 -4.72 17.34 10.98
C TYR A 402 -5.87 17.24 9.96
N ARG A 403 -6.91 18.06 10.09
CA ARG A 403 -8.10 18.01 9.22
C ARG A 403 -7.79 18.08 7.72
N ALA A 404 -6.68 18.71 7.32
CA ALA A 404 -6.27 18.78 5.92
C ALA A 404 -5.93 17.41 5.32
N LEU A 405 -5.42 16.45 6.14
CA LEU A 405 -5.19 15.06 5.70
C LEU A 405 -6.48 14.35 5.32
N PHE A 406 -7.62 14.83 5.80
CA PHE A 406 -8.94 14.24 5.57
C PHE A 406 -9.73 15.04 4.53
N GLY A 407 -9.12 16.04 3.90
CA GLY A 407 -9.78 16.90 2.94
C GLY A 407 -10.87 17.80 3.56
N LYS A 408 -10.74 18.14 4.87
CA LYS A 408 -11.71 18.94 5.65
C LYS A 408 -11.18 20.32 6.01
#